data_a8425404cdd0a9e33a1d513b2b3a38a9
#
_entry.id   a8425404cdd0a9e33a1d513b2b3a38a9
#
_cell.length_a   1.000
_cell.length_b   1.000
_cell.length_c   1.000
_cell.angle_alpha   90.00
_cell.angle_beta   90.00
_cell.angle_gamma   90.00
#
_symmetry.space_group_name_H-M   'P 1'
#
loop_
_entity.id
_entity.type
_entity.pdbx_description
1 polymer ?
#
loop_
_entity_poly.entity_id
_entity_poly.type
_entity_poly.pdbx_seq_one_letter_code
_entity_poly.pdbx_strand_id
1 'polypeptide(L)'
;MKKLSYPHAPIGDLNKLAIALNIELSELMAITTKSDSLFFLTKEIIKADGSSRFTYDARPSLKTLHGKICEAFLKRVKYPDYLQGSIRSRDYLTDAQKHVGSKVLISEDITNFFPSISKKVVHEMWVGVFGFSNVVAECLAELVTLNGFVVQGAKTSSYICNLVLWNREEKLVVQLKRRGLIYTRYVDDVTVSSKRLIGAKEKSEIISTIYLRILMT
;
A
#
# COMPACT_ATOMS: atom_id res chain seq x y z
N MET A 1 -19.43 -5.18 4.13
CA MET A 1 -18.05 -4.68 4.24
C MET A 1 -17.87 -3.56 3.22
N LYS A 2 -17.30 -2.42 3.59
CA LYS A 2 -17.00 -1.35 2.64
C LYS A 2 -15.91 -1.83 1.68
N LYS A 3 -16.13 -1.66 0.38
CA LYS A 3 -15.16 -2.01 -0.66
C LYS A 3 -14.16 -0.89 -0.86
N LEU A 4 -12.94 -1.26 -1.23
CA LEU A 4 -11.94 -0.31 -1.73
C LEU A 4 -12.48 0.35 -2.99
N SER A 5 -12.53 1.69 -3.03
CA SER A 5 -13.00 2.41 -4.21
C SER A 5 -12.48 3.85 -4.25
N TYR A 6 -12.24 4.33 -5.46
CA TYR A 6 -11.94 5.73 -5.74
C TYR A 6 -13.22 6.41 -6.22
N PRO A 7 -13.73 7.48 -5.54
CA PRO A 7 -15.05 8.02 -5.79
C PRO A 7 -15.12 9.12 -6.86
N HIS A 8 -14.02 9.36 -7.58
CA HIS A 8 -13.94 10.43 -8.58
C HIS A 8 -13.76 9.86 -9.99
N ALA A 9 -13.97 10.71 -11.01
CA ALA A 9 -13.76 10.34 -12.40
C ALA A 9 -12.29 9.97 -12.67
N PRO A 10 -12.04 8.98 -13.54
CA PRO A 10 -10.69 8.59 -13.93
C PRO A 10 -10.01 9.68 -14.77
N ILE A 11 -8.68 9.71 -14.73
CA ILE A 11 -7.85 10.62 -15.52
C ILE A 11 -7.32 9.88 -16.74
N GLY A 12 -7.61 10.41 -17.93
CA GLY A 12 -7.32 9.76 -19.20
C GLY A 12 -6.02 10.20 -19.89
N ASP A 13 -5.46 11.36 -19.54
CA ASP A 13 -4.28 11.93 -20.20
C ASP A 13 -3.41 12.76 -19.23
N LEU A 14 -2.17 13.06 -19.67
CA LEU A 14 -1.19 13.76 -18.84
C LEU A 14 -1.53 15.25 -18.63
N ASN A 15 -2.27 15.90 -19.54
CA ASN A 15 -2.70 17.28 -19.33
C ASN A 15 -3.67 17.35 -18.14
N LYS A 16 -4.67 16.45 -18.11
CA LYS A 16 -5.60 16.35 -16.99
C LYS A 16 -4.91 15.95 -15.69
N LEU A 17 -3.87 15.11 -15.76
CA LEU A 17 -3.04 14.77 -14.60
C LEU A 17 -2.32 16.01 -14.06
N ALA A 18 -1.69 16.78 -14.94
CA ALA A 18 -0.98 18.01 -14.57
C ALA A 18 -1.93 19.03 -13.90
N ILE A 19 -3.13 19.21 -14.47
CA ILE A 19 -4.19 20.06 -13.88
C ILE A 19 -4.60 19.53 -12.49
N ALA A 20 -4.87 18.22 -12.36
CA ALA A 20 -5.28 17.62 -11.09
C ALA A 20 -4.21 17.74 -10.00
N LEU A 21 -2.93 17.76 -10.38
CA LEU A 21 -1.78 17.92 -9.49
C LEU A 21 -1.39 19.42 -9.32
N ASN A 22 -2.07 20.33 -9.98
CA ASN A 22 -1.73 21.76 -9.99
C ASN A 22 -0.24 22.01 -10.26
N ILE A 23 0.23 21.53 -11.43
CA ILE A 23 1.61 21.63 -11.92
C ILE A 23 1.56 21.81 -13.44
N GLU A 24 2.55 22.51 -14.01
CA GLU A 24 2.72 22.60 -15.45
C GLU A 24 3.11 21.22 -16.03
N LEU A 25 2.57 20.87 -17.22
CA LEU A 25 2.87 19.58 -17.85
C LEU A 25 4.38 19.40 -18.10
N SER A 26 5.05 20.45 -18.55
CA SER A 26 6.50 20.45 -18.79
C SER A 26 7.30 20.14 -17.52
N GLU A 27 6.89 20.71 -16.38
CA GLU A 27 7.50 20.46 -15.08
C GLU A 27 7.22 19.03 -14.62
N LEU A 28 5.97 18.54 -14.76
CA LEU A 28 5.61 17.16 -14.45
C LEU A 28 6.50 16.18 -15.21
N MET A 29 6.63 16.37 -16.53
CA MET A 29 7.45 15.50 -17.37
C MET A 29 8.94 15.57 -17.00
N ALA A 30 9.46 16.79 -16.72
CA ALA A 30 10.84 16.95 -16.31
C ALA A 30 11.16 16.27 -14.97
N ILE A 31 10.22 16.24 -14.01
CA ILE A 31 10.37 15.52 -12.75
C ILE A 31 10.27 14.02 -13.00
N THR A 32 9.31 13.56 -13.81
CA THR A 32 9.11 12.15 -14.12
C THR A 32 10.36 11.53 -14.76
N THR A 33 10.94 12.18 -15.76
CA THR A 33 12.14 11.67 -16.49
C THR A 33 13.35 11.45 -15.59
N LYS A 34 13.46 12.18 -14.49
CA LYS A 34 14.61 12.09 -13.57
C LYS A 34 14.22 11.64 -12.15
N SER A 35 13.03 11.03 -11.99
CA SER A 35 12.46 10.71 -10.69
C SER A 35 13.42 9.90 -9.79
N ASP A 36 14.10 8.88 -10.33
CA ASP A 36 15.05 8.05 -9.59
C ASP A 36 16.19 8.90 -8.97
N SER A 37 16.73 9.87 -9.71
CA SER A 37 17.80 10.73 -9.22
C SER A 37 17.34 11.74 -8.13
N LEU A 38 16.03 11.88 -7.95
CA LEU A 38 15.44 12.75 -6.94
C LEU A 38 15.17 12.02 -5.61
N PHE A 39 15.37 10.71 -5.52
CA PHE A 39 15.40 10.01 -4.25
C PHE A 39 16.81 10.03 -3.66
N PHE A 40 16.90 9.95 -2.35
CA PHE A 40 18.17 9.79 -1.64
C PHE A 40 18.00 8.93 -0.40
N LEU A 41 19.05 8.17 -0.07
CA LEU A 41 19.11 7.34 1.11
C LEU A 41 19.17 8.24 2.36
N THR A 42 18.26 8.04 3.30
CA THR A 42 18.24 8.77 4.58
C THR A 42 18.82 7.96 5.73
N LYS A 43 18.56 6.65 5.73
CA LYS A 43 19.02 5.76 6.81
C LYS A 43 19.18 4.34 6.31
N GLU A 44 20.26 3.71 6.77
CA GLU A 44 20.47 2.28 6.72
C GLU A 44 20.41 1.73 8.16
N ILE A 45 19.65 0.68 8.37
CA ILE A 45 19.52 -0.02 9.65
C ILE A 45 19.95 -1.46 9.41
N ILE A 46 21.01 -1.88 10.07
CA ILE A 46 21.44 -3.28 10.08
C ILE A 46 20.54 -4.03 11.07
N LYS A 47 19.83 -5.06 10.60
CA LYS A 47 18.99 -5.91 11.43
C LYS A 47 19.82 -6.93 12.18
N ALA A 48 19.23 -7.60 13.19
CA ALA A 48 19.89 -8.62 13.99
C ALA A 48 20.38 -9.84 13.16
N ASP A 49 19.73 -10.10 12.02
CA ASP A 49 20.10 -11.15 11.07
C ASP A 49 21.20 -10.75 10.07
N GLY A 50 21.75 -9.53 10.21
CA GLY A 50 22.80 -8.98 9.33
C GLY A 50 22.27 -8.37 8.03
N SER A 51 20.99 -8.44 7.73
CA SER A 51 20.39 -7.78 6.55
C SER A 51 20.23 -6.27 6.77
N SER A 52 20.28 -5.49 5.69
CA SER A 52 20.10 -4.04 5.75
C SER A 52 18.67 -3.65 5.38
N ARG A 53 18.12 -2.69 6.11
CA ARG A 53 16.88 -2.00 5.82
C ARG A 53 17.17 -0.56 5.43
N PHE A 54 16.80 -0.20 4.23
CA PHE A 54 17.05 1.14 3.68
C PHE A 54 15.78 2.00 3.76
N THR A 55 15.95 3.25 4.18
CA THR A 55 14.90 4.26 4.18
C THR A 55 15.32 5.42 3.29
N TYR A 56 14.41 5.86 2.44
CA TYR A 56 14.65 6.91 1.46
C TYR A 56 13.73 8.11 1.70
N ASP A 57 14.17 9.28 1.27
CA ASP A 57 13.32 10.47 1.12
C ASP A 57 13.51 11.04 -0.29
N ALA A 58 12.63 11.96 -0.66
CA ALA A 58 12.67 12.63 -1.96
C ALA A 58 13.16 14.07 -1.82
N ARG A 59 13.93 14.55 -2.81
CA ARG A 59 14.30 15.96 -2.94
C ARG A 59 13.06 16.86 -3.04
N PRO A 60 13.14 18.16 -2.73
CA PRO A 60 11.97 19.04 -2.55
C PRO A 60 10.96 19.02 -3.71
N SER A 61 11.40 18.98 -4.97
CA SER A 61 10.51 18.94 -6.14
C SER A 61 9.65 17.68 -6.15
N LEU A 62 10.26 16.50 -6.06
CA LEU A 62 9.55 15.22 -6.01
C LEU A 62 8.73 15.07 -4.72
N LYS A 63 9.26 15.49 -3.58
CA LYS A 63 8.56 15.44 -2.28
C LYS A 63 7.29 16.30 -2.27
N THR A 64 7.31 17.44 -2.92
CA THR A 64 6.14 18.30 -3.12
C THR A 64 5.11 17.60 -4.00
N LEU A 65 5.58 17.01 -5.11
CA LEU A 65 4.72 16.27 -6.03
C LEU A 65 4.10 15.03 -5.36
N HIS A 66 4.85 14.28 -4.55
CA HIS A 66 4.30 13.20 -3.70
C HIS A 66 3.19 13.72 -2.78
N GLY A 67 3.37 14.91 -2.18
CA GLY A 67 2.32 15.54 -1.38
C GLY A 67 1.05 15.80 -2.20
N LYS A 68 1.19 16.37 -3.41
CA LYS A 68 0.06 16.62 -4.32
C LYS A 68 -0.64 15.32 -4.74
N ILE A 69 0.12 14.26 -5.06
CA ILE A 69 -0.43 12.93 -5.37
C ILE A 69 -1.22 12.37 -4.18
N CYS A 70 -0.70 12.49 -2.96
CA CYS A 70 -1.43 12.07 -1.77
C CYS A 70 -2.76 12.81 -1.60
N GLU A 71 -2.76 14.14 -1.72
CA GLU A 71 -3.97 14.95 -1.52
C GLU A 71 -4.98 14.78 -2.66
N ALA A 72 -4.50 14.72 -3.91
CA ALA A 72 -5.40 14.61 -5.07
C ALA A 72 -6.04 13.23 -5.18
N PHE A 73 -5.32 12.15 -4.83
CA PHE A 73 -5.73 10.79 -5.13
C PHE A 73 -5.76 9.88 -3.91
N LEU A 74 -4.62 9.62 -3.28
CA LEU A 74 -4.46 8.53 -2.32
C LEU A 74 -5.32 8.71 -1.06
N LYS A 75 -5.41 9.92 -0.53
CA LYS A 75 -6.24 10.25 0.63
C LYS A 75 -7.75 10.27 0.33
N ARG A 76 -8.14 10.31 -0.95
CA ARG A 76 -9.55 10.33 -1.37
C ARG A 76 -10.14 8.93 -1.58
N VAL A 77 -9.31 7.90 -1.52
CA VAL A 77 -9.78 6.51 -1.59
C VAL A 77 -10.65 6.18 -0.37
N LYS A 78 -11.76 5.49 -0.61
CA LYS A 78 -12.57 4.88 0.45
C LYS A 78 -11.93 3.55 0.84
N TYR A 79 -11.15 3.58 1.91
CA TYR A 79 -10.45 2.40 2.43
C TYR A 79 -11.40 1.49 3.21
N PRO A 80 -11.37 0.16 2.99
CA PRO A 80 -12.11 -0.79 3.80
C PRO A 80 -11.64 -0.81 5.26
N ASP A 81 -12.51 -1.28 6.17
CA ASP A 81 -12.29 -1.17 7.61
C ASP A 81 -11.21 -2.13 8.14
N TYR A 82 -10.75 -3.07 7.33
CA TYR A 82 -9.67 -3.97 7.72
C TYR A 82 -8.26 -3.38 7.49
N LEU A 83 -8.11 -2.33 6.68
CA LEU A 83 -6.85 -1.61 6.53
C LEU A 83 -6.72 -0.56 7.63
N GLN A 84 -5.66 -0.60 8.43
CA GLN A 84 -5.49 0.23 9.63
C GLN A 84 -4.27 1.15 9.57
N GLY A 85 -3.24 0.82 8.82
CA GLY A 85 -1.99 1.60 8.76
C GLY A 85 -2.06 2.80 7.83
N SER A 86 -1.52 3.95 8.26
CA SER A 86 -1.34 5.18 7.46
C SER A 86 -2.62 5.74 6.82
N ILE A 87 -3.77 5.52 7.42
CA ILE A 87 -5.07 6.01 6.98
C ILE A 87 -5.60 6.99 8.04
N ARG A 88 -6.20 8.11 7.59
CA ARG A 88 -6.74 9.12 8.50
C ARG A 88 -7.71 8.49 9.52
N SER A 89 -7.57 8.86 10.78
CA SER A 89 -8.36 8.37 11.91
C SER A 89 -8.22 6.86 12.19
N ARG A 90 -7.11 6.25 11.73
CA ARG A 90 -6.74 4.87 12.03
C ARG A 90 -5.31 4.83 12.51
N ASP A 91 -5.05 4.04 13.55
CA ASP A 91 -3.76 3.86 14.18
C ASP A 91 -3.66 2.45 14.79
N TYR A 92 -2.57 2.17 15.48
CA TYR A 92 -2.36 0.88 16.15
C TYR A 92 -3.38 0.60 17.27
N LEU A 93 -3.97 1.64 17.88
CA LEU A 93 -5.02 1.47 18.90
C LEU A 93 -6.33 1.02 18.25
N THR A 94 -6.72 1.67 17.16
CA THR A 94 -7.94 1.30 16.41
C THR A 94 -7.79 -0.08 15.77
N ASP A 95 -6.58 -0.48 15.40
CA ASP A 95 -6.28 -1.84 14.95
C ASP A 95 -6.44 -2.85 16.07
N ALA A 96 -5.77 -2.64 17.20
CA ALA A 96 -5.86 -3.52 18.37
C ALA A 96 -7.30 -3.67 18.89
N GLN A 97 -8.10 -2.59 18.87
CA GLN A 97 -9.51 -2.61 19.29
C GLN A 97 -10.36 -3.61 18.50
N LYS A 98 -10.03 -3.88 17.23
CA LYS A 98 -10.75 -4.87 16.41
C LYS A 98 -10.60 -6.29 16.92
N HIS A 99 -9.53 -6.57 17.65
CA HIS A 99 -9.17 -7.89 18.15
C HIS A 99 -9.49 -8.10 19.64
N VAL A 100 -10.05 -7.10 20.32
CA VAL A 100 -10.43 -7.19 21.73
C VAL A 100 -11.43 -8.33 21.97
N GLY A 101 -11.23 -9.11 23.03
CA GLY A 101 -12.05 -10.28 23.37
C GLY A 101 -11.77 -11.52 22.55
N SER A 102 -10.74 -11.51 21.69
CA SER A 102 -10.30 -12.71 20.97
C SER A 102 -9.50 -13.63 21.89
N LYS A 103 -9.67 -14.96 21.70
CA LYS A 103 -8.94 -16.01 22.42
C LYS A 103 -7.65 -16.42 21.73
N VAL A 104 -7.54 -16.17 20.43
CA VAL A 104 -6.37 -16.49 19.61
C VAL A 104 -6.06 -15.30 18.73
N LEU A 105 -4.77 -14.96 18.64
CA LEU A 105 -4.21 -13.95 17.76
C LEU A 105 -3.09 -14.60 16.93
N ILE A 106 -3.11 -14.37 15.63
CA ILE A 106 -2.08 -14.77 14.67
C ILE A 106 -1.59 -13.46 14.05
N SER A 107 -0.30 -13.15 14.19
CA SER A 107 0.34 -11.98 13.60
C SER A 107 1.44 -12.43 12.65
N GLU A 108 1.45 -11.91 11.44
CA GLU A 108 2.41 -12.22 10.38
C GLU A 108 2.90 -10.92 9.74
N ASP A 109 4.19 -10.79 9.54
CA ASP A 109 4.83 -9.67 8.83
C ASP A 109 5.06 -10.01 7.37
N ILE A 110 4.74 -9.08 6.45
CA ILE A 110 5.05 -9.23 5.04
C ILE A 110 6.52 -8.86 4.83
N THR A 111 7.38 -9.85 4.82
CA THR A 111 8.83 -9.68 4.70
C THR A 111 9.18 -8.87 3.45
N ASN A 112 10.00 -7.82 3.65
CA ASN A 112 10.45 -6.93 2.57
C ASN A 112 9.31 -6.33 1.74
N PHE A 113 8.16 -6.03 2.34
CA PHE A 113 6.95 -5.62 1.62
C PHE A 113 7.20 -4.47 0.64
N PHE A 114 7.78 -3.36 1.09
CA PHE A 114 8.04 -2.20 0.23
C PHE A 114 8.90 -2.56 -1.00
N PRO A 115 10.10 -3.12 -0.86
CA PRO A 115 10.95 -3.45 -2.01
C PRO A 115 10.44 -4.65 -2.84
N SER A 116 9.44 -5.39 -2.39
CA SER A 116 8.78 -6.44 -3.20
C SER A 116 7.72 -5.88 -4.16
N ILE A 117 7.28 -4.63 -3.95
CA ILE A 117 6.26 -4.00 -4.79
C ILE A 117 6.93 -3.37 -6.00
N SER A 118 6.82 -4.01 -7.16
CA SER A 118 7.39 -3.51 -8.41
C SER A 118 6.57 -2.37 -9.02
N LYS A 119 7.22 -1.55 -9.87
CA LYS A 119 6.56 -0.50 -10.66
C LYS A 119 5.37 -1.03 -11.46
N LYS A 120 5.47 -2.25 -11.98
CA LYS A 120 4.37 -2.92 -12.69
C LYS A 120 3.14 -3.09 -11.80
N VAL A 121 3.31 -3.56 -10.58
CA VAL A 121 2.21 -3.73 -9.60
C VAL A 121 1.60 -2.37 -9.24
N VAL A 122 2.43 -1.33 -9.09
CA VAL A 122 1.96 0.04 -8.85
C VAL A 122 1.17 0.58 -10.05
N HIS A 123 1.63 0.34 -11.27
CA HIS A 123 0.89 0.70 -12.49
C HIS A 123 -0.48 0.01 -12.53
N GLU A 124 -0.53 -1.31 -12.32
CA GLU A 124 -1.77 -2.08 -12.28
C GLU A 124 -2.74 -1.57 -11.19
N MET A 125 -2.22 -1.14 -10.06
CA MET A 125 -3.02 -0.51 -9.01
C MET A 125 -3.63 0.83 -9.45
N TRP A 126 -2.89 1.70 -10.14
CA TRP A 126 -3.44 2.96 -10.67
C TRP A 126 -4.53 2.72 -11.70
N VAL A 127 -4.36 1.73 -12.57
CA VAL A 127 -5.41 1.34 -13.54
C VAL A 127 -6.60 0.70 -12.83
N GLY A 128 -6.37 -0.25 -11.93
CA GLY A 128 -7.44 -1.08 -11.35
C GLY A 128 -8.25 -0.38 -10.26
N VAL A 129 -7.62 0.44 -9.42
CA VAL A 129 -8.30 1.14 -8.31
C VAL A 129 -8.87 2.48 -8.76
N PHE A 130 -8.11 3.24 -9.56
CA PHE A 130 -8.47 4.61 -9.95
C PHE A 130 -9.11 4.69 -11.35
N GLY A 131 -9.00 3.64 -12.16
CA GLY A 131 -9.48 3.62 -13.54
C GLY A 131 -8.66 4.52 -14.47
N PHE A 132 -7.45 4.92 -14.08
CA PHE A 132 -6.61 5.82 -14.88
C PHE A 132 -6.13 5.13 -16.15
N SER A 133 -5.85 5.92 -17.20
CA SER A 133 -5.25 5.40 -18.43
C SER A 133 -3.85 4.87 -18.20
N ASN A 134 -3.37 3.99 -19.09
CA ASN A 134 -2.03 3.43 -18.99
C ASN A 134 -0.93 4.50 -18.96
N VAL A 135 -1.07 5.58 -19.75
CA VAL A 135 -0.07 6.66 -19.79
C VAL A 135 -0.02 7.44 -18.49
N VAL A 136 -1.17 7.66 -17.85
CA VAL A 136 -1.26 8.32 -16.53
C VAL A 136 -0.72 7.40 -15.44
N ALA A 137 -1.09 6.12 -15.47
CA ALA A 137 -0.64 5.11 -14.53
C ALA A 137 0.89 4.91 -14.58
N GLU A 138 1.48 4.90 -15.79
CA GLU A 138 2.94 4.80 -15.96
C GLU A 138 3.66 6.03 -15.38
N CYS A 139 3.20 7.24 -15.71
CA CYS A 139 3.76 8.47 -15.15
C CYS A 139 3.72 8.47 -13.62
N LEU A 140 2.57 8.11 -13.02
CA LEU A 140 2.43 8.05 -11.57
C LEU A 140 3.27 6.92 -10.95
N ALA A 141 3.39 5.77 -11.60
CA ALA A 141 4.21 4.67 -11.12
C ALA A 141 5.71 5.05 -11.12
N GLU A 142 6.17 5.75 -12.16
CA GLU A 142 7.53 6.27 -12.24
C GLU A 142 7.86 7.24 -11.10
N LEU A 143 6.94 8.16 -10.80
CA LEU A 143 7.12 9.16 -9.76
C LEU A 143 7.18 8.59 -8.33
N VAL A 144 6.63 7.42 -8.07
CA VAL A 144 6.49 6.87 -6.71
C VAL A 144 7.33 5.61 -6.46
N THR A 145 8.14 5.22 -7.43
CA THR A 145 9.11 4.11 -7.32
C THR A 145 10.53 4.62 -7.51
N LEU A 146 11.50 3.92 -6.95
CA LEU A 146 12.94 4.11 -7.16
C LEU A 146 13.51 2.82 -7.73
N ASN A 147 14.23 2.91 -8.86
CA ASN A 147 14.78 1.75 -9.57
C ASN A 147 13.72 0.65 -9.82
N GLY A 148 12.48 1.06 -10.09
CA GLY A 148 11.37 0.16 -10.38
C GLY A 148 10.69 -0.48 -9.18
N PHE A 149 10.95 -0.04 -7.94
CA PHE A 149 10.35 -0.59 -6.72
C PHE A 149 9.88 0.50 -5.76
N VAL A 150 8.88 0.19 -4.93
CA VAL A 150 8.44 1.08 -3.86
C VAL A 150 9.49 1.10 -2.76
N VAL A 151 9.81 2.30 -2.27
CA VAL A 151 10.80 2.48 -1.19
C VAL A 151 10.13 2.81 0.13
N GLN A 152 10.76 2.45 1.24
CA GLN A 152 10.33 2.87 2.55
C GLN A 152 10.75 4.32 2.82
N GLY A 153 9.83 5.14 3.38
CA GLY A 153 10.07 6.52 3.79
C GLY A 153 9.45 7.59 2.88
N ALA A 154 9.20 7.30 1.59
CA ALA A 154 8.51 8.26 0.74
C ALA A 154 7.05 8.47 1.17
N LYS A 155 6.54 9.71 1.02
CA LYS A 155 5.18 10.10 1.46
C LYS A 155 4.05 9.26 0.88
N THR A 156 4.24 8.70 -0.32
CA THR A 156 3.24 7.91 -1.04
C THR A 156 3.26 6.44 -0.67
N SER A 157 4.38 5.93 -0.16
CA SER A 157 4.67 4.49 -0.09
C SER A 157 3.67 3.71 0.76
N SER A 158 3.33 4.16 1.96
CA SER A 158 2.39 3.45 2.82
C SER A 158 0.96 3.42 2.27
N TYR A 159 0.55 4.48 1.55
CA TYR A 159 -0.73 4.47 0.83
C TYR A 159 -0.73 3.44 -0.30
N ILE A 160 0.36 3.38 -1.08
CA ILE A 160 0.53 2.41 -2.16
C ILE A 160 0.50 0.99 -1.60
N CYS A 161 1.22 0.71 -0.50
CA CYS A 161 1.18 -0.57 0.21
C CYS A 161 -0.25 -0.99 0.60
N ASN A 162 -1.10 -0.03 0.99
CA ASN A 162 -2.50 -0.32 1.29
C ASN A 162 -3.32 -0.68 0.04
N LEU A 163 -2.91 -0.26 -1.14
CA LEU A 163 -3.70 -0.37 -2.37
C LEU A 163 -3.27 -1.50 -3.29
N VAL A 164 -2.01 -1.90 -3.28
CA VAL A 164 -1.47 -2.89 -4.25
C VAL A 164 -2.10 -4.28 -4.16
N LEU A 165 -2.73 -4.61 -3.04
CA LEU A 165 -3.44 -5.88 -2.85
C LEU A 165 -4.94 -5.80 -3.18
N TRP A 166 -5.40 -4.73 -3.85
CA TRP A 166 -6.80 -4.39 -4.13
C TRP A 166 -7.61 -5.52 -4.77
N ASN A 167 -7.02 -6.33 -5.63
CA ASN A 167 -7.69 -7.38 -6.40
C ASN A 167 -7.75 -8.75 -5.70
N ARG A 168 -7.05 -8.92 -4.59
CA ARG A 168 -6.90 -10.21 -3.91
C ARG A 168 -7.24 -10.19 -2.41
N GLU A 169 -6.92 -9.11 -1.70
CA GLU A 169 -7.07 -9.02 -0.25
C GLU A 169 -8.55 -9.08 0.19
N GLU A 170 -9.46 -8.42 -0.53
CA GLU A 170 -10.89 -8.49 -0.23
C GLU A 170 -11.42 -9.94 -0.23
N LYS A 171 -10.97 -10.76 -1.18
CA LYS A 171 -11.36 -12.18 -1.28
C LYS A 171 -10.89 -12.98 -0.07
N LEU A 172 -9.65 -12.73 0.39
CA LEU A 172 -9.09 -13.32 1.61
C LEU A 172 -9.93 -12.93 2.82
N VAL A 173 -10.19 -11.63 3.00
CA VAL A 173 -10.98 -11.13 4.15
C VAL A 173 -12.37 -11.72 4.19
N VAL A 174 -13.06 -11.84 3.04
CA VAL A 174 -14.38 -12.49 2.96
C VAL A 174 -14.29 -13.97 3.35
N GLN A 175 -13.27 -14.70 2.89
CA GLN A 175 -13.04 -16.10 3.23
C GLN A 175 -12.80 -16.28 4.74
N LEU A 176 -11.95 -15.47 5.34
CA LEU A 176 -11.66 -15.52 6.78
C LEU A 176 -12.89 -15.16 7.62
N LYS A 177 -13.63 -14.13 7.21
CA LYS A 177 -14.86 -13.72 7.88
C LYS A 177 -15.93 -14.84 7.90
N ARG A 178 -16.08 -15.60 6.81
CA ARG A 178 -17.00 -16.77 6.77
C ARG A 178 -16.62 -17.86 7.77
N ARG A 179 -15.35 -17.94 8.16
CA ARG A 179 -14.83 -18.85 9.21
C ARG A 179 -14.95 -18.27 10.62
N GLY A 180 -15.56 -17.10 10.79
CA GLY A 180 -15.68 -16.38 12.07
C GLY A 180 -14.38 -15.74 12.54
N LEU A 181 -13.45 -15.47 11.61
CA LEU A 181 -12.16 -14.82 11.89
C LEU A 181 -12.23 -13.32 11.59
N ILE A 182 -11.49 -12.55 12.37
CA ILE A 182 -11.29 -11.10 12.19
C ILE A 182 -9.92 -10.92 11.57
N TYR A 183 -9.86 -10.13 10.50
CA TYR A 183 -8.63 -9.80 9.79
C TYR A 183 -8.43 -8.30 9.80
N THR A 184 -7.21 -7.87 10.08
CA THR A 184 -6.74 -6.50 9.83
C THR A 184 -5.35 -6.51 9.23
N ARG A 185 -4.98 -5.38 8.60
CA ARG A 185 -3.61 -5.14 8.12
C ARG A 185 -3.18 -3.72 8.44
N TYR A 186 -2.05 -3.61 9.12
CA TYR A 186 -1.37 -2.36 9.42
C TYR A 186 -0.11 -2.25 8.57
N VAL A 187 -0.25 -1.74 7.34
CA VAL A 187 0.77 -1.67 6.28
C VAL A 187 1.29 -3.06 5.91
N ASP A 188 2.36 -3.53 6.51
CA ASP A 188 3.02 -4.84 6.34
C ASP A 188 2.60 -5.86 7.40
N ASP A 189 2.10 -5.42 8.55
CA ASP A 189 1.64 -6.31 9.62
C ASP A 189 0.22 -6.81 9.38
N VAL A 190 0.05 -8.12 9.26
CA VAL A 190 -1.25 -8.80 9.13
C VAL A 190 -1.63 -9.42 10.46
N THR A 191 -2.82 -9.09 10.96
CA THR A 191 -3.37 -9.71 12.17
C THR A 191 -4.67 -10.45 11.86
N VAL A 192 -4.73 -11.72 12.27
CA VAL A 192 -5.95 -12.54 12.23
C VAL A 192 -6.27 -12.99 13.64
N SER A 193 -7.53 -12.81 14.07
CA SER A 193 -7.94 -13.23 15.41
C SER A 193 -9.25 -14.01 15.42
N SER A 194 -9.49 -14.74 16.52
CA SER A 194 -10.66 -15.58 16.73
C SER A 194 -11.18 -15.50 18.16
N LYS A 195 -12.50 -15.39 18.30
CA LYS A 195 -13.18 -15.50 19.61
C LYS A 195 -13.30 -16.94 20.10
N ARG A 196 -13.03 -17.94 19.26
CA ARG A 196 -12.93 -19.36 19.64
C ARG A 196 -11.49 -19.82 19.64
N LEU A 197 -11.20 -20.92 20.30
CA LEU A 197 -9.91 -21.59 20.19
C LEU A 197 -9.71 -22.13 18.76
N ILE A 198 -8.49 -22.06 18.28
CA ILE A 198 -8.06 -22.54 16.96
C ILE A 198 -7.00 -23.61 17.18
N GLY A 199 -7.20 -24.81 16.62
CA GLY A 199 -6.22 -25.89 16.67
C GLY A 199 -5.01 -25.62 15.76
N ALA A 200 -3.92 -26.36 15.99
CA ALA A 200 -2.67 -26.18 15.24
C ALA A 200 -2.83 -26.33 13.72
N LYS A 201 -3.63 -27.30 13.27
CA LYS A 201 -3.92 -27.51 11.85
C LYS A 201 -4.60 -26.29 11.23
N GLU A 202 -5.66 -25.77 11.87
CA GLU A 202 -6.39 -24.59 11.40
C GLU A 202 -5.51 -23.34 11.39
N LYS A 203 -4.63 -23.18 12.40
CA LYS A 203 -3.64 -22.07 12.43
C LYS A 203 -2.72 -22.14 11.21
N SER A 204 -2.16 -23.32 10.90
CA SER A 204 -1.29 -23.53 9.74
C SER A 204 -2.01 -23.23 8.42
N GLU A 205 -3.27 -23.64 8.28
CA GLU A 205 -4.10 -23.33 7.10
C GLU A 205 -4.35 -21.82 6.93
N ILE A 206 -4.61 -21.09 8.03
CA ILE A 206 -4.78 -19.64 8.00
C ILE A 206 -3.51 -18.97 7.52
N ILE A 207 -2.35 -19.30 8.10
CA ILE A 207 -1.05 -18.77 7.72
C ILE A 207 -0.78 -19.05 6.24
N SER A 208 -0.92 -20.32 5.81
CA SER A 208 -0.73 -20.69 4.40
C SER A 208 -1.65 -19.92 3.46
N THR A 209 -2.90 -19.66 3.86
CA THR A 209 -3.86 -18.89 3.05
C THR A 209 -3.43 -17.44 2.92
N ILE A 210 -2.90 -16.82 3.99
CA ILE A 210 -2.34 -15.47 3.96
C ILE A 210 -1.15 -15.42 2.99
N TYR A 211 -0.20 -16.35 3.12
CA TYR A 211 0.98 -16.45 2.26
C TYR A 211 0.60 -16.56 0.79
N LEU A 212 -0.28 -17.50 0.43
CA LEU A 212 -0.70 -17.73 -0.95
C LEU A 212 -1.44 -16.52 -1.58
N ARG A 213 -2.17 -15.75 -0.79
CA ARG A 213 -3.00 -14.64 -1.30
C ARG A 213 -2.31 -13.29 -1.28
N ILE A 214 -1.39 -13.07 -0.36
CA ILE A 214 -0.74 -11.77 -0.12
C ILE A 214 0.71 -11.78 -0.56
N LEU A 215 1.45 -12.86 -0.32
CA LEU A 215 2.90 -12.89 -0.42
C LEU A 215 3.43 -13.49 -1.73
N MET A 216 2.64 -14.26 -2.47
CA MET A 216 3.02 -14.75 -3.80
C MET A 216 2.61 -13.72 -4.86
N THR A 217 3.42 -12.68 -5.03
CA THR A 217 3.33 -11.70 -6.12
C THR A 217 4.28 -12.06 -7.25
#